data_72e56e0ad3c8492d52ce69074e992728
#
_entry.id   72e56e0ad3c8492d52ce69074e992728
#
_cell.length_a   1.000
_cell.length_b   1.000
_cell.length_c   1.000
_cell.angle_alpha   90.00
_cell.angle_beta   90.00
_cell.angle_gamma   90.00
#
_symmetry.space_group_name_H-M   'P 1'
#
loop_
_entity.id
_entity.type
_entity.pdbx_description
1 polymer ?
#
loop_
_entity_poly.entity_id
_entity_poly.type
_entity_poly.pdbx_seq_one_letter_code
_entity_poly.pdbx_strand_id
1 'polypeptide(L)'
;TTGPVCLSSPYVVTKVPGVRDPETKTQKEAFVNTSVELENTGSTSLKGLLVCETNGTRLTQPVTLSPFEKKTVSLNPLAVKNPRLWWPNGIGEQPLYDMNFSFEIGNQVSDRERLRYGIREITSDKCPDNGGRRFFVNGQKIYVTGGNYINSDWLLRLSPERYRDEVRFHAEMNLRMIRVWGGALVERPEFYNACDEFGILVFQDLWGSGDCNGAWEDPTKMDSRERRWEYPDNHDLFIASVEDQVKMIRNHPSLCFWCGANEWPLAKDIDQCLRKEVFPRL
;
A
#
# COMPACT_ATOMS: atom_id res chain seq x y z
N THR A 1 16.30 15.94 4.62
CA THR A 1 16.65 16.75 3.44
C THR A 1 17.81 17.66 3.75
N THR A 2 18.66 17.86 2.77
CA THR A 2 19.82 18.76 2.88
C THR A 2 19.81 19.89 1.86
N GLY A 3 18.88 19.86 0.92
CA GLY A 3 18.77 20.83 -0.17
C GLY A 3 17.36 21.36 -0.38
N PRO A 4 17.16 22.21 -1.40
CA PRO A 4 15.92 22.93 -1.63
C PRO A 4 14.82 22.11 -2.30
N VAL A 5 15.07 20.87 -2.71
CA VAL A 5 14.05 19.96 -3.26
C VAL A 5 13.90 18.78 -2.33
N CYS A 6 12.64 18.53 -1.90
CA CYS A 6 12.26 17.39 -1.08
C CYS A 6 11.62 16.29 -1.93
N LEU A 7 11.91 15.05 -1.58
CA LEU A 7 11.24 13.85 -2.09
C LEU A 7 10.20 13.37 -1.07
N SER A 8 9.06 12.89 -1.55
CA SER A 8 8.05 12.27 -0.68
C SER A 8 7.20 11.27 -1.45
N SER A 9 6.50 10.42 -0.71
CA SER A 9 5.47 9.52 -1.23
C SER A 9 5.89 8.68 -2.45
N PRO A 10 7.06 8.01 -2.43
CA PRO A 10 7.46 7.13 -3.52
C PRO A 10 6.39 6.07 -3.76
N TYR A 11 6.20 5.67 -5.03
CA TYR A 11 5.18 4.71 -5.41
C TYR A 11 5.71 3.70 -6.41
N VAL A 12 5.41 2.42 -6.19
CA VAL A 12 5.82 1.31 -7.06
C VAL A 12 4.62 0.46 -7.43
N VAL A 13 4.43 0.24 -8.72
CA VAL A 13 3.44 -0.69 -9.26
C VAL A 13 4.15 -1.73 -10.11
N THR A 14 3.92 -3.01 -9.81
CA THR A 14 4.51 -4.12 -10.56
C THR A 14 3.49 -4.81 -11.44
N LYS A 15 3.90 -5.21 -12.64
CA LYS A 15 3.13 -6.00 -13.60
C LYS A 15 3.89 -7.27 -13.92
N VAL A 16 3.19 -8.39 -13.92
CA VAL A 16 3.77 -9.72 -14.15
C VAL A 16 3.02 -10.41 -15.29
N PRO A 17 3.22 -9.96 -16.55
CA PRO A 17 2.47 -10.45 -17.70
C PRO A 17 2.89 -11.86 -18.12
N GLY A 18 2.00 -12.53 -18.87
CA GLY A 18 2.29 -13.82 -19.51
C GLY A 18 2.02 -15.03 -18.64
N VAL A 19 2.35 -16.19 -19.22
CA VAL A 19 2.16 -17.49 -18.57
C VAL A 19 3.41 -17.87 -17.79
N ARG A 20 3.22 -18.35 -16.59
CA ARG A 20 4.26 -18.84 -15.68
C ARG A 20 4.33 -20.35 -15.74
N ASP A 21 5.51 -20.87 -15.55
CA ASP A 21 5.66 -22.30 -15.28
C ASP A 21 4.96 -22.64 -13.93
N PRO A 22 3.98 -23.55 -13.91
CA PRO A 22 3.22 -23.84 -12.71
C PRO A 22 4.03 -24.58 -11.63
N GLU A 23 5.09 -25.30 -12.01
CA GLU A 23 5.95 -26.06 -11.11
C GLU A 23 7.08 -25.19 -10.55
N THR A 24 7.87 -24.60 -11.43
CA THR A 24 9.02 -23.80 -11.06
C THR A 24 8.66 -22.36 -10.65
N LYS A 25 7.46 -21.91 -11.02
CA LYS A 25 6.94 -20.53 -10.80
C LYS A 25 7.84 -19.45 -11.42
N THR A 26 8.65 -19.82 -12.39
CA THR A 26 9.55 -18.89 -13.06
C THR A 26 8.77 -17.93 -13.97
N GLN A 27 9.28 -16.72 -14.09
CA GLN A 27 8.75 -15.64 -14.91
C GLN A 27 9.85 -15.06 -15.78
N LYS A 28 9.59 -14.90 -17.09
CA LYS A 28 10.59 -14.38 -18.03
C LYS A 28 10.84 -12.89 -17.83
N GLU A 29 9.78 -12.12 -17.57
CA GLU A 29 9.86 -10.67 -17.47
C GLU A 29 8.77 -10.12 -16.56
N ALA A 30 9.09 -9.04 -15.86
CA ALA A 30 8.14 -8.21 -15.13
C ALA A 30 8.43 -6.73 -15.39
N PHE A 31 7.45 -5.87 -15.19
CA PHE A 31 7.60 -4.43 -15.31
C PHE A 31 7.40 -3.76 -13.94
N VAL A 32 8.30 -2.83 -13.64
CA VAL A 32 8.25 -2.00 -12.43
C VAL A 32 8.04 -0.56 -12.86
N ASN A 33 6.87 -0.02 -12.54
CA ASN A 33 6.54 1.39 -12.76
C ASN A 33 6.74 2.12 -11.45
N THR A 34 7.36 3.29 -11.49
CA THR A 34 7.64 4.06 -10.28
C THR A 34 7.47 5.55 -10.48
N SER A 35 7.04 6.20 -9.43
CA SER A 35 6.92 7.65 -9.34
C SER A 35 7.26 8.14 -7.95
N VAL A 36 7.53 9.44 -7.82
CA VAL A 36 7.80 10.10 -6.55
C VAL A 36 7.31 11.54 -6.61
N GLU A 37 6.86 12.07 -5.50
CA GLU A 37 6.51 13.49 -5.36
C GLU A 37 7.80 14.30 -5.14
N LEU A 38 7.95 15.40 -5.88
CA LEU A 38 9.01 16.38 -5.75
C LEU A 38 8.41 17.72 -5.32
N GLU A 39 9.04 18.38 -4.36
CA GLU A 39 8.65 19.71 -3.90
C GLU A 39 9.86 20.63 -3.86
N ASN A 40 9.80 21.73 -4.62
CA ASN A 40 10.76 22.83 -4.51
C ASN A 40 10.32 23.74 -3.35
N THR A 41 11.08 23.74 -2.27
CA THR A 41 10.77 24.55 -1.09
C THR A 41 11.28 26.00 -1.20
N GLY A 42 11.96 26.33 -2.30
CA GLY A 42 12.57 27.65 -2.51
C GLY A 42 11.79 28.55 -3.46
N SER A 43 12.14 29.83 -3.44
CA SER A 43 11.52 30.88 -4.26
C SER A 43 12.14 31.04 -5.65
N THR A 44 13.07 30.16 -6.05
CA THR A 44 13.73 30.17 -7.37
C THR A 44 13.43 28.89 -8.13
N SER A 45 13.36 28.99 -9.47
CA SER A 45 13.23 27.81 -10.32
C SER A 45 14.50 26.97 -10.26
N LEU A 46 14.36 25.65 -10.17
CA LEU A 46 15.45 24.70 -10.06
C LEU A 46 15.41 23.67 -11.19
N LYS A 47 16.58 23.27 -11.67
CA LYS A 47 16.75 22.15 -12.58
C LYS A 47 17.61 21.09 -11.92
N GLY A 48 17.21 19.84 -12.03
CA GLY A 48 17.94 18.72 -11.45
C GLY A 48 17.63 17.41 -12.14
N LEU A 49 18.19 16.36 -11.59
CA LEU A 49 18.04 15.00 -12.07
C LEU A 49 17.37 14.15 -10.97
N LEU A 50 16.20 13.61 -11.27
CA LEU A 50 15.62 12.53 -10.46
C LEU A 50 16.34 11.25 -10.84
N VAL A 51 16.86 10.56 -9.85
CA VAL A 51 17.55 9.27 -9.97
C VAL A 51 16.81 8.22 -9.18
N CYS A 52 16.66 7.04 -9.76
CA CYS A 52 16.14 5.86 -9.08
C CYS A 52 17.08 4.68 -9.34
N GLU A 53 17.53 4.04 -8.28
CA GLU A 53 18.40 2.88 -8.32
C GLU A 53 17.72 1.66 -7.69
N THR A 54 17.56 0.61 -8.46
CA THR A 54 16.99 -0.66 -8.01
C THR A 54 17.51 -1.82 -8.84
N ASN A 55 17.72 -2.96 -8.23
CA ASN A 55 18.14 -4.20 -8.89
C ASN A 55 19.35 -4.01 -9.86
N GLY A 56 20.34 -3.22 -9.43
CA GLY A 56 21.54 -2.93 -10.23
C GLY A 56 21.30 -2.00 -11.45
N THR A 57 20.09 -1.49 -11.62
CA THR A 57 19.72 -0.55 -12.69
C THR A 57 19.57 0.86 -12.14
N ARG A 58 20.06 1.83 -12.89
CA ARG A 58 19.92 3.26 -12.61
C ARG A 58 19.03 3.92 -13.67
N LEU A 59 17.88 4.43 -13.25
CA LEU A 59 16.96 5.22 -14.07
C LEU A 59 17.14 6.69 -13.75
N THR A 60 17.01 7.56 -14.75
CA THR A 60 17.16 9.00 -14.55
C THR A 60 16.12 9.79 -15.35
N GLN A 61 15.65 10.89 -14.76
CA GLN A 61 14.70 11.81 -15.38
C GLN A 61 15.12 13.27 -15.09
N PRO A 62 15.47 14.07 -16.10
CA PRO A 62 15.66 15.51 -15.91
C PRO A 62 14.34 16.19 -15.52
N VAL A 63 14.38 17.04 -14.50
CA VAL A 63 13.20 17.73 -13.98
C VAL A 63 13.51 19.20 -13.76
N THR A 64 12.55 20.04 -14.15
CA THR A 64 12.54 21.47 -13.80
C THR A 64 11.38 21.70 -12.84
N LEU A 65 11.62 22.40 -11.75
CA LEU A 65 10.63 22.78 -10.75
C LEU A 65 10.57 24.32 -10.68
N SER A 66 9.36 24.86 -10.81
CA SER A 66 9.09 26.28 -10.53
C SER A 66 9.24 26.59 -9.03
N PRO A 67 9.29 27.87 -8.62
CA PRO A 67 9.26 28.21 -7.21
C PRO A 67 8.04 27.58 -6.51
N PHE A 68 8.27 26.93 -5.35
CA PHE A 68 7.24 26.29 -4.52
C PHE A 68 6.38 25.25 -5.26
N GLU A 69 6.84 24.74 -6.42
CA GLU A 69 6.10 23.71 -7.16
C GLU A 69 6.21 22.37 -6.46
N LYS A 70 5.05 21.71 -6.29
CA LYS A 70 4.94 20.31 -5.91
C LYS A 70 4.33 19.52 -7.07
N LYS A 71 4.99 18.44 -7.49
CA LYS A 71 4.46 17.54 -8.54
C LYS A 71 4.96 16.13 -8.41
N THR A 72 4.16 15.20 -8.91
CA THR A 72 4.56 13.79 -9.07
C THR A 72 5.31 13.60 -10.38
N VAL A 73 6.45 12.93 -10.32
CA VAL A 73 7.28 12.58 -11.47
C VAL A 73 7.36 11.08 -11.60
N SER A 74 6.97 10.56 -12.77
CA SER A 74 7.09 9.15 -13.11
C SER A 74 8.37 8.91 -13.90
N LEU A 75 9.04 7.80 -13.62
CA LEU A 75 10.18 7.30 -14.39
C LEU A 75 9.71 6.33 -15.48
N ASN A 76 10.55 6.12 -16.48
CA ASN A 76 10.28 5.10 -17.49
C ASN A 76 10.15 3.72 -16.84
N PRO A 77 9.21 2.87 -17.31
CA PRO A 77 9.05 1.53 -16.80
C PRO A 77 10.34 0.71 -16.87
N LEU A 78 10.72 0.05 -15.79
CA LEU A 78 11.84 -0.87 -15.76
C LEU A 78 11.38 -2.29 -16.10
N ALA A 79 11.93 -2.86 -17.17
CA ALA A 79 11.77 -4.28 -17.49
C ALA A 79 12.80 -5.11 -16.70
N VAL A 80 12.32 -5.98 -15.82
CA VAL A 80 13.16 -6.90 -15.04
C VAL A 80 13.08 -8.28 -15.66
N LYS A 81 14.22 -8.78 -16.16
CA LYS A 81 14.32 -10.14 -16.75
C LYS A 81 14.52 -11.16 -15.65
N ASN A 82 13.83 -12.31 -15.79
CA ASN A 82 13.87 -13.42 -14.83
C ASN A 82 13.69 -12.96 -13.38
N PRO A 83 12.63 -12.18 -13.07
CA PRO A 83 12.41 -11.66 -11.71
C PRO A 83 12.15 -12.79 -10.73
N ARG A 84 12.67 -12.66 -9.51
CA ARG A 84 12.16 -13.45 -8.38
C ARG A 84 10.85 -12.82 -7.91
N LEU A 85 9.76 -13.59 -8.03
CA LEU A 85 8.42 -13.11 -7.68
C LEU A 85 8.15 -13.29 -6.19
N TRP A 86 7.47 -12.31 -5.59
CA TRP A 86 6.94 -12.40 -4.24
C TRP A 86 5.65 -13.24 -4.23
N TRP A 87 5.54 -14.14 -3.27
CA TRP A 87 4.42 -15.06 -3.12
C TRP A 87 3.88 -15.07 -1.69
N PRO A 88 2.57 -15.37 -1.51
CA PRO A 88 2.01 -15.61 -0.19
C PRO A 88 2.62 -16.84 0.50
N ASN A 89 2.52 -16.84 1.84
CA ASN A 89 2.96 -17.93 2.70
C ASN A 89 2.47 -19.30 2.22
N GLY A 90 3.36 -20.28 2.20
CA GLY A 90 3.09 -21.65 1.77
C GLY A 90 2.88 -21.83 0.26
N ILE A 91 3.07 -20.77 -0.56
CA ILE A 91 2.96 -20.87 -2.03
C ILE A 91 4.33 -20.69 -2.71
N GLY A 92 5.17 -19.81 -2.21
CA GLY A 92 6.50 -19.56 -2.75
C GLY A 92 7.32 -18.66 -1.83
N GLU A 93 8.43 -18.13 -2.35
CA GLU A 93 9.34 -17.24 -1.61
C GLU A 93 8.83 -15.80 -1.54
N GLN A 94 9.41 -15.01 -0.63
CA GLN A 94 9.11 -13.59 -0.41
C GLN A 94 10.31 -12.67 -0.74
N PRO A 95 10.85 -12.69 -1.96
CA PRO A 95 11.96 -11.81 -2.30
C PRO A 95 11.52 -10.34 -2.28
N LEU A 96 12.31 -9.53 -1.62
CA LEU A 96 12.12 -8.08 -1.53
C LEU A 96 13.31 -7.38 -2.18
N TYR A 97 13.03 -6.31 -2.89
CA TYR A 97 13.99 -5.46 -3.59
C TYR A 97 14.06 -4.09 -2.93
N ASP A 98 15.26 -3.53 -2.87
CA ASP A 98 15.45 -2.14 -2.47
C ASP A 98 15.32 -1.21 -3.66
N MET A 99 14.73 -0.04 -3.43
CA MET A 99 14.65 1.06 -4.38
C MET A 99 15.05 2.35 -3.68
N ASN A 100 16.04 3.04 -4.25
CA ASN A 100 16.56 4.28 -3.71
C ASN A 100 16.30 5.40 -4.71
N PHE A 101 15.67 6.46 -4.25
CA PHE A 101 15.48 7.70 -5.00
C PHE A 101 16.44 8.76 -4.49
N SER A 102 16.94 9.58 -5.40
CA SER A 102 17.63 10.82 -5.07
C SER A 102 17.29 11.92 -6.06
N PHE A 103 17.32 13.16 -5.60
CA PHE A 103 17.25 14.33 -6.48
C PHE A 103 18.57 15.07 -6.43
N GLU A 104 19.21 15.21 -7.61
CA GLU A 104 20.54 15.75 -7.77
C GLU A 104 20.47 17.12 -8.45
N ILE A 105 21.12 18.14 -7.88
CA ILE A 105 21.28 19.47 -8.44
C ILE A 105 22.76 19.70 -8.65
N GLY A 106 23.20 19.69 -9.92
CA GLY A 106 24.64 19.65 -10.22
C GLY A 106 25.29 18.39 -9.63
N ASN A 107 26.28 18.57 -8.77
CA ASN A 107 26.99 17.47 -8.11
C ASN A 107 26.52 17.21 -6.66
N GLN A 108 25.42 17.81 -6.25
CA GLN A 108 24.93 17.70 -4.88
C GLN A 108 23.57 17.01 -4.84
N VAL A 109 23.39 16.11 -3.89
CA VAL A 109 22.11 15.47 -3.63
C VAL A 109 21.29 16.37 -2.71
N SER A 110 20.10 16.76 -3.18
CA SER A 110 19.15 17.57 -2.42
C SER A 110 18.41 16.74 -1.38
N ASP A 111 17.93 15.56 -1.79
CA ASP A 111 17.20 14.66 -0.90
C ASP A 111 17.28 13.22 -1.35
N ARG A 112 16.94 12.28 -0.45
CA ARG A 112 16.89 10.85 -0.71
C ARG A 112 15.66 10.23 -0.07
N GLU A 113 15.07 9.27 -0.79
CA GLU A 113 14.03 8.39 -0.28
C GLU A 113 14.36 6.94 -0.59
N ARG A 114 13.95 6.04 0.30
CA ARG A 114 14.14 4.61 0.13
C ARG A 114 12.86 3.87 0.43
N LEU A 115 12.56 2.87 -0.39
CA LEU A 115 11.51 1.92 -0.12
C LEU A 115 11.97 0.50 -0.44
N ARG A 116 11.23 -0.47 0.08
CA ARG A 116 11.36 -1.89 -0.21
C ARG A 116 10.09 -2.37 -0.89
N TYR A 117 10.19 -3.21 -1.91
CA TYR A 117 9.05 -3.69 -2.67
C TYR A 117 9.21 -5.15 -3.09
N GLY A 118 8.11 -5.82 -3.39
CA GLY A 118 8.10 -7.15 -3.99
C GLY A 118 7.50 -7.13 -5.38
N ILE A 119 8.02 -7.92 -6.30
CA ILE A 119 7.46 -8.06 -7.65
C ILE A 119 6.35 -9.08 -7.61
N ARG A 120 5.11 -8.62 -7.73
CA ARG A 120 3.91 -9.47 -7.76
C ARG A 120 2.77 -8.79 -8.50
N GLU A 121 1.78 -9.56 -8.91
CA GLU A 121 0.51 -9.06 -9.43
C GLU A 121 -0.64 -9.78 -8.71
N ILE A 122 -1.59 -9.01 -8.16
CA ILE A 122 -2.79 -9.54 -7.52
C ILE A 122 -3.99 -9.20 -8.40
N THR A 123 -4.77 -10.21 -8.74
CA THR A 123 -5.99 -10.06 -9.53
C THR A 123 -7.14 -10.82 -8.89
N SER A 124 -8.36 -10.48 -9.28
CA SER A 124 -9.55 -11.22 -8.86
C SER A 124 -10.61 -11.25 -9.94
N ASP A 125 -11.42 -12.30 -9.97
CA ASP A 125 -12.58 -12.41 -10.83
C ASP A 125 -13.79 -12.99 -10.07
N LYS A 126 -14.95 -13.04 -10.74
CA LYS A 126 -16.13 -13.74 -10.23
C LYS A 126 -16.11 -15.19 -10.73
N CYS A 127 -16.30 -16.12 -9.81
CA CYS A 127 -16.49 -17.53 -10.15
C CYS A 127 -17.78 -17.69 -10.97
N PRO A 128 -17.73 -18.28 -12.20
CA PRO A 128 -18.93 -18.48 -13.01
C PRO A 128 -20.00 -19.30 -12.33
N ASP A 129 -19.61 -20.29 -11.53
CA ASP A 129 -20.52 -21.29 -10.99
C ASP A 129 -21.39 -20.79 -9.82
N ASN A 130 -20.84 -19.91 -8.98
CA ASN A 130 -21.50 -19.48 -7.75
C ASN A 130 -21.42 -17.98 -7.48
N GLY A 131 -20.81 -17.18 -8.38
CA GLY A 131 -20.64 -15.74 -8.23
C GLY A 131 -19.64 -15.31 -7.15
N GLY A 132 -19.01 -16.24 -6.46
CA GLY A 132 -17.99 -15.98 -5.45
C GLY A 132 -16.75 -15.30 -6.03
N ARG A 133 -16.00 -14.57 -5.21
CA ARG A 133 -14.76 -13.92 -5.62
C ARG A 133 -13.59 -14.90 -5.56
N ARG A 134 -12.85 -15.04 -6.68
CA ARG A 134 -11.59 -15.78 -6.72
C ARG A 134 -10.42 -14.81 -6.76
N PHE A 135 -9.36 -15.14 -6.02
CA PHE A 135 -8.14 -14.35 -5.96
C PHE A 135 -6.98 -15.10 -6.60
N PHE A 136 -6.12 -14.33 -7.26
CA PHE A 136 -4.94 -14.84 -7.93
C PHE A 136 -3.73 -13.98 -7.54
N VAL A 137 -2.63 -14.62 -7.21
CA VAL A 137 -1.34 -13.96 -7.06
C VAL A 137 -0.42 -14.48 -8.15
N ASN A 138 0.15 -13.59 -8.91
CA ASN A 138 0.98 -13.91 -10.07
C ASN A 138 0.29 -14.89 -11.04
N GLY A 139 -1.05 -14.76 -11.23
CA GLY A 139 -1.87 -15.64 -12.07
C GLY A 139 -2.15 -17.02 -11.50
N GLN A 140 -1.63 -17.38 -10.33
CA GLN A 140 -1.98 -18.61 -9.63
C GLN A 140 -3.17 -18.34 -8.69
N LYS A 141 -4.23 -19.15 -8.84
CA LYS A 141 -5.37 -19.11 -7.93
C LYS A 141 -4.93 -19.47 -6.50
N ILE A 142 -5.33 -18.68 -5.54
CA ILE A 142 -5.06 -18.91 -4.12
C ILE A 142 -6.35 -19.20 -3.36
N TYR A 143 -6.23 -20.01 -2.32
CA TYR A 143 -7.26 -20.15 -1.29
C TYR A 143 -6.85 -19.29 -0.10
N VAL A 144 -7.74 -18.36 0.28
CA VAL A 144 -7.50 -17.44 1.39
C VAL A 144 -7.84 -18.15 2.71
N THR A 145 -6.81 -18.30 3.56
CA THR A 145 -6.93 -18.76 4.95
C THR A 145 -6.47 -17.64 5.86
N GLY A 146 -7.28 -17.25 6.84
CA GLY A 146 -6.93 -16.15 7.73
C GLY A 146 -8.06 -15.74 8.64
N GLY A 147 -7.87 -14.64 9.32
CA GLY A 147 -8.84 -14.08 10.24
C GLY A 147 -8.65 -12.59 10.48
N ASN A 148 -9.51 -12.02 11.32
CA ASN A 148 -9.38 -10.66 11.77
C ASN A 148 -8.15 -10.50 12.68
N TYR A 149 -7.54 -9.35 12.60
CA TYR A 149 -6.45 -8.93 13.46
C TYR A 149 -6.83 -7.64 14.18
N ILE A 150 -6.66 -7.67 15.47
CA ILE A 150 -6.68 -6.54 16.36
C ILE A 150 -5.37 -6.64 17.12
N ASN A 151 -4.63 -5.54 17.25
CA ASN A 151 -3.35 -5.56 17.95
C ASN A 151 -3.48 -6.13 19.38
N SER A 152 -2.44 -6.76 19.85
CA SER A 152 -2.43 -7.54 21.09
C SER A 152 -2.17 -6.71 22.35
N ASP A 153 -1.87 -5.41 22.22
CA ASP A 153 -1.64 -4.53 23.37
C ASP A 153 -2.62 -3.37 23.38
N TRP A 154 -3.53 -3.38 24.33
CA TRP A 154 -4.52 -2.33 24.57
C TRP A 154 -3.92 -0.91 24.68
N LEU A 155 -2.68 -0.80 25.18
CA LEU A 155 -1.97 0.47 25.28
C LEU A 155 -1.08 0.76 24.06
N LEU A 156 -1.19 -0.02 23.00
CA LEU A 156 -0.48 0.14 21.73
C LEU A 156 1.06 0.13 21.87
N ARG A 157 1.59 -0.58 22.86
CA ARG A 157 3.03 -0.71 23.11
C ARG A 157 3.64 -1.84 22.28
N LEU A 158 3.53 -1.73 20.96
CA LEU A 158 3.99 -2.74 20.01
C LEU A 158 5.38 -2.35 19.51
N SER A 159 6.38 -3.16 19.83
CA SER A 159 7.71 -3.02 19.23
C SER A 159 7.76 -3.68 17.83
N PRO A 160 8.76 -3.36 17.00
CA PRO A 160 8.99 -4.05 15.74
C PRO A 160 9.10 -5.57 15.90
N GLU A 161 9.80 -6.04 16.96
CA GLU A 161 9.98 -7.46 17.26
C GLU A 161 8.64 -8.13 17.59
N ARG A 162 7.78 -7.46 18.37
CA ARG A 162 6.47 -7.98 18.71
C ARG A 162 5.58 -8.14 17.48
N TYR A 163 5.52 -7.13 16.61
CA TYR A 163 4.82 -7.24 15.33
C TYR A 163 5.36 -8.41 14.50
N ARG A 164 6.69 -8.53 14.43
CA ARG A 164 7.33 -9.62 13.70
C ARG A 164 6.96 -11.00 14.25
N ASP A 165 6.95 -11.17 15.58
CA ASP A 165 6.56 -12.41 16.22
C ASP A 165 5.08 -12.76 16.01
N GLU A 166 4.19 -11.78 16.14
CA GLU A 166 2.77 -11.98 15.90
C GLU A 166 2.49 -12.42 14.46
N VAL A 167 3.08 -11.75 13.47
CA VAL A 167 2.92 -12.13 12.06
C VAL A 167 3.57 -13.49 11.78
N ARG A 168 4.73 -13.77 12.38
CA ARG A 168 5.39 -15.08 12.28
C ARG A 168 4.50 -16.21 12.79
N PHE A 169 3.81 -16.04 13.92
CA PHE A 169 2.87 -17.04 14.42
C PHE A 169 1.73 -17.31 13.45
N HIS A 170 1.19 -16.28 12.80
CA HIS A 170 0.19 -16.46 11.75
C HIS A 170 0.75 -17.27 10.57
N ALA A 171 1.99 -17.00 10.15
CA ALA A 171 2.63 -17.76 9.08
C ALA A 171 2.88 -19.23 9.48
N GLU A 172 3.35 -19.49 10.70
CA GLU A 172 3.58 -20.84 11.24
C GLU A 172 2.27 -21.65 11.40
N MET A 173 1.15 -20.97 11.62
CA MET A 173 -0.20 -21.58 11.58
C MET A 173 -0.71 -21.85 10.15
N ASN A 174 0.12 -21.64 9.12
CA ASN A 174 -0.26 -21.77 7.70
C ASN A 174 -1.36 -20.81 7.25
N LEU A 175 -1.54 -19.70 7.92
CA LEU A 175 -2.42 -18.63 7.46
C LEU A 175 -1.74 -17.85 6.33
N ARG A 176 -2.56 -17.30 5.42
CA ARG A 176 -2.11 -16.54 4.26
C ARG A 176 -2.56 -15.10 4.28
N MET A 177 -3.54 -14.77 5.09
CA MET A 177 -4.11 -13.42 5.13
C MET A 177 -4.45 -13.01 6.56
N ILE A 178 -4.22 -11.73 6.82
CA ILE A 178 -4.70 -11.03 8.01
C ILE A 178 -5.62 -9.91 7.54
N ARG A 179 -6.79 -9.79 8.15
CA ARG A 179 -7.64 -8.62 8.01
C ARG A 179 -7.40 -7.68 9.18
N VAL A 180 -6.82 -6.52 8.91
CA VAL A 180 -6.75 -5.43 9.90
C VAL A 180 -8.14 -4.83 10.00
N TRP A 181 -8.82 -5.15 11.11
CA TRP A 181 -10.23 -4.84 11.30
C TRP A 181 -10.48 -3.35 11.55
N GLY A 182 -11.53 -2.80 10.92
CA GLY A 182 -11.84 -1.36 10.91
C GLY A 182 -12.31 -0.78 12.25
N GLY A 183 -12.57 -1.59 13.26
CA GLY A 183 -12.79 -1.14 14.64
C GLY A 183 -11.50 -0.98 15.45
N ALA A 184 -10.35 -1.27 14.83
CA ALA A 184 -9.04 -1.08 15.40
C ALA A 184 -8.30 0.09 14.71
N LEU A 185 -7.00 0.19 14.91
CA LEU A 185 -6.16 1.20 14.31
C LEU A 185 -5.49 0.68 13.03
N VAL A 186 -5.07 1.62 12.18
CA VAL A 186 -4.07 1.34 11.16
C VAL A 186 -2.77 0.97 11.87
N GLU A 187 -2.19 -0.14 11.46
CA GLU A 187 -0.94 -0.60 12.06
C GLU A 187 0.25 0.23 11.59
N ARG A 188 1.34 0.18 12.34
CA ARG A 188 2.57 0.87 11.97
C ARG A 188 3.30 0.14 10.82
N PRO A 189 4.20 0.81 10.08
CA PRO A 189 4.94 0.21 8.97
C PRO A 189 5.64 -1.09 9.31
N GLU A 190 6.06 -1.28 10.57
CA GLU A 190 6.73 -2.50 11.02
C GLU A 190 5.84 -3.74 10.92
N PHE A 191 4.53 -3.60 11.11
CA PHE A 191 3.57 -4.69 10.90
C PHE A 191 3.55 -5.13 9.44
N TYR A 192 3.41 -4.18 8.52
CA TYR A 192 3.37 -4.49 7.08
C TYR A 192 4.71 -5.02 6.58
N ASN A 193 5.83 -4.51 7.11
CA ASN A 193 7.15 -5.05 6.82
C ASN A 193 7.25 -6.54 7.22
N ALA A 194 6.72 -6.90 8.38
CA ALA A 194 6.67 -8.31 8.79
C ALA A 194 5.75 -9.13 7.87
N CYS A 195 4.59 -8.60 7.48
CA CYS A 195 3.71 -9.27 6.51
C CYS A 195 4.41 -9.51 5.16
N ASP A 196 5.19 -8.54 4.68
CA ASP A 196 5.99 -8.69 3.45
C ASP A 196 7.03 -9.81 3.56
N GLU A 197 7.70 -9.92 4.71
CA GLU A 197 8.76 -10.90 4.96
C GLU A 197 8.22 -12.32 5.15
N PHE A 198 7.05 -12.47 5.77
CA PHE A 198 6.44 -13.77 6.02
C PHE A 198 5.40 -14.19 4.97
N GLY A 199 5.12 -13.36 3.98
CA GLY A 199 4.17 -13.67 2.94
C GLY A 199 2.70 -13.63 3.39
N ILE A 200 2.39 -12.87 4.42
CA ILE A 200 1.01 -12.72 4.90
C ILE A 200 0.33 -11.59 4.13
N LEU A 201 -0.68 -11.94 3.34
CA LEU A 201 -1.50 -10.95 2.65
C LEU A 201 -2.27 -10.10 3.66
N VAL A 202 -2.40 -8.82 3.38
CA VAL A 202 -3.15 -7.88 4.21
C VAL A 202 -4.43 -7.44 3.51
N PHE A 203 -5.53 -7.67 4.19
CA PHE A 203 -6.82 -7.07 3.91
C PHE A 203 -6.98 -5.87 4.86
N GLN A 204 -6.90 -4.66 4.33
CA GLN A 204 -6.93 -3.45 5.12
C GLN A 204 -8.33 -2.84 5.14
N ASP A 205 -8.96 -2.79 6.31
CA ASP A 205 -10.14 -1.95 6.49
C ASP A 205 -9.69 -0.50 6.75
N LEU A 206 -10.48 0.44 6.28
CA LEU A 206 -10.45 1.79 6.81
C LEU A 206 -11.10 1.81 8.19
N TRP A 207 -10.74 2.78 9.05
CA TRP A 207 -11.18 2.87 10.45
C TRP A 207 -12.62 3.35 10.59
N GLY A 208 -13.54 2.64 10.01
CA GLY A 208 -14.96 2.79 10.16
C GLY A 208 -15.59 1.48 10.62
N SER A 209 -16.33 1.51 11.70
CA SER A 209 -17.07 0.35 12.18
C SER A 209 -18.48 0.72 12.58
N GLY A 210 -19.42 -0.18 12.34
CA GLY A 210 -20.81 -0.03 12.79
C GLY A 210 -20.96 0.24 14.27
N ASP A 211 -20.01 -0.21 15.07
CA ASP A 211 -19.99 0.02 16.53
C ASP A 211 -19.46 1.40 16.92
N CYS A 212 -18.71 2.06 16.05
CA CYS A 212 -18.00 3.31 16.33
C CYS A 212 -18.59 4.51 15.58
N ASN A 213 -19.79 4.41 15.03
CA ASN A 213 -20.43 5.48 14.25
C ASN A 213 -21.39 6.35 15.06
N GLY A 214 -21.16 6.51 16.36
CA GLY A 214 -22.02 7.24 17.28
C GLY A 214 -23.26 6.48 17.75
N ALA A 215 -23.34 5.16 17.45
CA ALA A 215 -24.49 4.35 17.84
C ALA A 215 -24.71 4.25 19.35
N TRP A 216 -23.64 4.33 20.12
CA TRP A 216 -23.66 4.07 21.56
C TRP A 216 -23.47 5.32 22.43
N GLU A 217 -22.89 6.38 21.88
CA GLU A 217 -22.40 7.52 22.68
C GLU A 217 -23.04 8.86 22.29
N ASP A 218 -23.53 9.00 21.05
CA ASP A 218 -24.10 10.25 20.56
C ASP A 218 -25.63 10.21 20.62
N PRO A 219 -26.26 10.93 21.58
CA PRO A 219 -27.73 10.97 21.68
C PRO A 219 -28.44 11.44 20.42
N THR A 220 -27.76 12.18 19.54
CA THR A 220 -28.33 12.65 18.28
C THR A 220 -28.33 11.58 17.20
N LYS A 221 -27.53 10.55 17.36
CA LYS A 221 -27.32 9.46 16.37
C LYS A 221 -27.88 8.11 16.83
N MET A 222 -28.04 7.89 18.15
CA MET A 222 -28.45 6.61 18.71
C MET A 222 -29.75 6.06 18.05
N ASP A 223 -30.73 6.93 17.85
CA ASP A 223 -32.04 6.58 17.31
C ASP A 223 -32.21 6.84 15.81
N SER A 224 -31.16 7.29 15.11
CA SER A 224 -31.22 7.63 13.71
C SER A 224 -30.16 6.88 12.88
N ARG A 225 -30.64 5.89 12.13
CA ARG A 225 -29.80 5.15 11.19
C ARG A 225 -29.24 6.06 10.09
N GLU A 226 -30.01 7.01 9.62
CA GLU A 226 -29.62 7.97 8.60
C GLU A 226 -28.47 8.84 9.07
N ARG A 227 -28.52 9.39 10.28
CA ARG A 227 -27.46 10.21 10.86
C ARG A 227 -26.17 9.42 11.09
N ARG A 228 -26.30 8.13 11.45
CA ARG A 228 -25.14 7.25 11.56
C ARG A 228 -24.48 6.98 10.21
N TRP A 229 -25.25 7.02 9.11
CA TRP A 229 -24.70 6.84 7.76
C TRP A 229 -23.89 8.04 7.26
N GLU A 230 -23.99 9.19 7.92
CA GLU A 230 -23.19 10.38 7.63
C GLU A 230 -21.87 10.43 8.42
N TYR A 231 -21.64 9.44 9.29
CA TYR A 231 -20.37 9.34 10.04
C TYR A 231 -19.20 8.94 9.13
N PRO A 232 -17.98 9.49 9.35
CA PRO A 232 -17.56 10.43 10.40
C PRO A 232 -17.99 11.88 10.14
N ASP A 233 -18.06 12.69 11.20
CA ASP A 233 -18.59 14.07 11.12
C ASP A 233 -17.75 15.01 10.23
N ASN A 234 -16.46 14.74 10.06
CA ASN A 234 -15.58 15.51 9.19
C ASN A 234 -15.09 14.66 8.02
N HIS A 235 -15.83 14.71 6.92
CA HIS A 235 -15.56 13.92 5.72
C HIS A 235 -14.23 14.30 5.05
N ASP A 236 -13.90 15.59 4.97
CA ASP A 236 -12.65 16.06 4.35
C ASP A 236 -11.43 15.56 5.12
N LEU A 237 -11.49 15.62 6.45
CA LEU A 237 -10.40 15.10 7.31
C LEU A 237 -10.28 13.58 7.15
N PHE A 238 -11.38 12.86 7.07
CA PHE A 238 -11.36 11.40 6.86
C PHE A 238 -10.71 11.06 5.51
N ILE A 239 -11.10 11.74 4.44
CA ILE A 239 -10.55 11.52 3.09
C ILE A 239 -9.05 11.82 3.07
N ALA A 240 -8.63 12.96 3.63
CA ALA A 240 -7.22 13.34 3.72
C ALA A 240 -6.40 12.31 4.51
N SER A 241 -6.95 11.80 5.62
CA SER A 241 -6.32 10.77 6.45
C SER A 241 -6.21 9.44 5.68
N VAL A 242 -7.23 9.07 4.88
CA VAL A 242 -7.17 7.88 4.01
C VAL A 242 -6.08 8.03 2.95
N GLU A 243 -5.94 9.20 2.34
CA GLU A 243 -4.85 9.47 1.38
C GLU A 243 -3.48 9.26 2.00
N ASP A 244 -3.23 9.79 3.18
CA ASP A 244 -1.97 9.64 3.90
C ASP A 244 -1.69 8.17 4.24
N GLN A 245 -2.70 7.46 4.72
CA GLN A 245 -2.57 6.04 5.02
C GLN A 245 -2.26 5.21 3.77
N VAL A 246 -2.98 5.44 2.67
CA VAL A 246 -2.71 4.74 1.41
C VAL A 246 -1.27 5.00 0.97
N LYS A 247 -0.80 6.25 1.00
CA LYS A 247 0.59 6.59 0.66
C LYS A 247 1.60 5.88 1.57
N MET A 248 1.30 5.73 2.84
CA MET A 248 2.17 5.06 3.82
C MET A 248 2.37 3.58 3.51
N ILE A 249 1.29 2.86 3.09
CA ILE A 249 1.35 1.40 3.01
C ILE A 249 1.21 0.81 1.60
N ARG A 250 0.90 1.60 0.58
CA ARG A 250 0.63 1.12 -0.79
C ARG A 250 1.77 0.37 -1.47
N ASN A 251 3.01 0.53 -1.01
CA ASN A 251 4.17 -0.13 -1.58
C ASN A 251 4.43 -1.53 -1.02
N HIS A 252 3.72 -1.95 0.02
CA HIS A 252 3.87 -3.27 0.61
C HIS A 252 3.32 -4.36 -0.33
N PRO A 253 4.13 -5.34 -0.75
CA PRO A 253 3.63 -6.43 -1.61
C PRO A 253 2.59 -7.29 -0.91
N SER A 254 2.57 -7.33 0.41
CA SER A 254 1.54 -8.01 1.21
C SER A 254 0.17 -7.36 1.10
N LEU A 255 0.08 -6.04 0.88
CA LEU A 255 -1.21 -5.35 0.77
C LEU A 255 -2.01 -5.87 -0.43
N CYS A 256 -3.15 -6.50 -0.15
CA CYS A 256 -3.95 -7.22 -1.14
C CYS A 256 -5.17 -6.42 -1.60
N PHE A 257 -5.96 -5.91 -0.66
CA PHE A 257 -7.13 -5.10 -0.98
C PHE A 257 -7.61 -4.27 0.22
N TRP A 258 -8.49 -3.31 -0.10
CA TRP A 258 -9.05 -2.37 0.85
C TRP A 258 -10.53 -2.66 1.09
N CYS A 259 -10.99 -2.41 2.32
CA CYS A 259 -12.39 -2.38 2.68
C CYS A 259 -12.74 -0.99 3.22
N GLY A 260 -13.84 -0.43 2.76
CA GLY A 260 -14.24 0.94 3.15
C GLY A 260 -14.60 1.07 4.63
N ALA A 261 -15.25 0.05 5.20
CA ALA A 261 -15.63 0.03 6.62
C ALA A 261 -16.05 -1.37 7.04
N ASN A 262 -16.06 -1.63 8.35
CA ASN A 262 -16.60 -2.85 8.94
C ASN A 262 -18.08 -2.68 9.27
N GLU A 263 -18.93 -3.61 8.80
CA GLU A 263 -20.36 -3.72 9.14
C GLU A 263 -21.20 -2.45 8.91
N TRP A 264 -20.65 -1.49 8.17
CA TRP A 264 -21.28 -0.21 7.92
C TRP A 264 -20.83 0.37 6.57
N PRO A 265 -21.72 0.93 5.75
CA PRO A 265 -21.31 1.63 4.55
C PRO A 265 -20.70 3.00 4.92
N LEU A 266 -19.66 3.40 4.22
CA LEU A 266 -19.20 4.78 4.26
C LEU A 266 -20.29 5.74 3.78
N ALA A 267 -20.23 6.99 4.23
CA ALA A 267 -21.04 8.06 3.69
C ALA A 267 -20.86 8.13 2.16
N LYS A 268 -21.95 8.42 1.42
CA LYS A 268 -21.97 8.29 -0.06
C LYS A 268 -20.92 9.13 -0.76
N ASP A 269 -20.70 10.34 -0.30
CA ASP A 269 -19.72 11.27 -0.84
C ASP A 269 -18.29 10.79 -0.57
N ILE A 270 -18.02 10.27 0.64
CA ILE A 270 -16.74 9.64 0.97
C ILE A 270 -16.49 8.44 0.04
N ASP A 271 -17.44 7.49 -0.04
CA ASP A 271 -17.28 6.30 -0.90
C ASP A 271 -17.05 6.69 -2.38
N GLN A 272 -17.78 7.69 -2.87
CA GLN A 272 -17.59 8.18 -4.24
C GLN A 272 -16.24 8.83 -4.46
N CYS A 273 -15.79 9.69 -3.54
CA CYS A 273 -14.48 10.33 -3.59
C CYS A 273 -13.36 9.29 -3.57
N LEU A 274 -13.40 8.35 -2.62
CA LEU A 274 -12.39 7.31 -2.51
C LEU A 274 -12.30 6.46 -3.78
N ARG A 275 -13.42 6.04 -4.35
CA ARG A 275 -13.44 5.18 -5.57
C ARG A 275 -13.05 5.91 -6.84
N LYS A 276 -13.41 7.19 -6.99
CA LYS A 276 -13.24 7.93 -8.26
C LYS A 276 -11.97 8.77 -8.28
N GLU A 277 -11.53 9.26 -7.13
CA GLU A 277 -10.48 10.27 -7.05
C GLU A 277 -9.26 9.78 -6.26
N VAL A 278 -9.45 9.14 -5.11
CA VAL A 278 -8.34 8.74 -4.22
C VAL A 278 -7.66 7.48 -4.73
N PHE A 279 -8.35 6.34 -4.73
CA PHE A 279 -7.74 5.05 -5.11
C PHE A 279 -7.24 4.98 -6.56
N PRO A 280 -7.89 5.56 -7.58
CA PRO A 280 -7.35 5.54 -8.94
C PRO A 280 -6.06 6.33 -9.12
N ARG A 281 -5.83 7.34 -8.25
CA ARG A 281 -4.68 8.24 -8.27
C ARG A 281 -3.50 7.70 -7.45
N LEU A 282 -3.77 6.90 -6.47
CA LEU A 282 -2.82 6.38 -5.48
C LEU A 282 -2.50 4.90 -5.69
#